data_1c9195cfa076bb8e5cd52b88d5c68224
#
_entry.id   1c9195cfa076bb8e5cd52b88d5c68224
#
_cell.length_a   1.000
_cell.length_b   1.000
_cell.length_c   1.000
_cell.angle_alpha   90.00
_cell.angle_beta   90.00
_cell.angle_gamma   90.00
#
_symmetry.space_group_name_H-M   'P 1'
#
loop_
_entity.id
_entity.type
_entity.pdbx_description
1 polymer ?
#
loop_
_entity_poly.entity_id
_entity_poly.type
_entity_poly.pdbx_seq_one_letter_code
_entity_poly.pdbx_strand_id
1 'polypeptide(L)'
;MTQTNHAKVIILGSGPAGWTAAVYAARANLKPVVITGMEAGGQLMTTTEVDNWPGAAEGIQGPDLMEQMQKQAERFGTQVVYDLVKDVDFSSRPFKLTTDLGDVWTCNALIA
;
A
#
# COMPACT_ATOMS: atom_id res chain seq x y z
N MET A 1 -0.54 20.28 12.89
CA MET A 1 0.94 20.20 12.93
C MET A 1 1.40 19.16 11.92
N THR A 2 2.35 19.54 11.08
CA THR A 2 2.89 18.63 10.06
C THR A 2 3.89 17.67 10.69
N GLN A 3 3.71 16.37 10.46
CA GLN A 3 4.67 15.37 10.88
C GLN A 3 5.54 14.95 9.70
N THR A 4 6.81 14.69 9.99
CA THR A 4 7.74 14.15 9.01
C THR A 4 8.09 12.72 9.41
N ASN A 5 7.84 11.78 8.51
CA ASN A 5 8.07 10.36 8.72
C ASN A 5 9.00 9.82 7.63
N HIS A 6 9.70 8.75 7.91
CA HIS A 6 10.59 8.12 6.93
C HIS A 6 10.34 6.62 6.85
N ALA A 7 10.37 6.09 5.63
CA ALA A 7 10.34 4.66 5.36
C ALA A 7 11.35 4.33 4.28
N LYS A 8 11.93 3.14 4.34
CA LYS A 8 12.84 2.69 3.28
C LYS A 8 12.11 2.55 1.95
N VAL A 9 10.91 1.99 2.00
CA VAL A 9 10.06 1.76 0.82
C VAL A 9 8.65 2.25 1.12
N ILE A 10 8.11 3.09 0.25
CA ILE A 10 6.69 3.47 0.30
C ILE A 10 6.01 2.92 -0.94
N ILE A 11 4.83 2.34 -0.75
CA ILE A 11 4.01 1.78 -1.81
C ILE A 11 2.74 2.62 -1.90
N LEU A 12 2.46 3.15 -3.08
CA LEU A 12 1.24 3.92 -3.32
C LEU A 12 0.18 3.02 -3.91
N GLY A 13 -0.93 2.91 -3.22
CA GLY A 13 -2.06 2.10 -3.63
C GLY A 13 -2.20 0.83 -2.83
N SER A 14 -3.45 0.46 -2.56
CA SER A 14 -3.80 -0.69 -1.72
C SER A 14 -4.67 -1.71 -2.47
N GLY A 15 -4.54 -1.76 -3.78
CA GLY A 15 -5.09 -2.84 -4.58
C GLY A 15 -4.20 -4.08 -4.53
N PRO A 16 -4.49 -5.11 -5.33
CA PRO A 16 -3.73 -6.37 -5.30
C PRO A 16 -2.24 -6.19 -5.56
N ALA A 17 -1.89 -5.30 -6.49
CA ALA A 17 -0.48 -5.05 -6.80
C ALA A 17 0.25 -4.43 -5.62
N GLY A 18 -0.38 -3.47 -4.94
CA GLY A 18 0.20 -2.82 -3.77
C GLY A 18 0.42 -3.79 -2.62
N TRP A 19 -0.59 -4.59 -2.29
CA TRP A 19 -0.44 -5.60 -1.24
C TRP A 19 0.59 -6.66 -1.58
N THR A 20 0.66 -7.09 -2.84
CA THR A 20 1.67 -8.05 -3.28
C THR A 20 3.08 -7.48 -3.09
N ALA A 21 3.31 -6.24 -3.52
CA ALA A 21 4.59 -5.58 -3.31
C ALA A 21 4.91 -5.47 -1.82
N ALA A 22 3.92 -5.15 -1.00
CA ALA A 22 4.11 -5.01 0.45
C ALA A 22 4.53 -6.33 1.10
N VAL A 23 3.89 -7.43 0.73
CA VAL A 23 4.24 -8.75 1.28
C VAL A 23 5.71 -9.08 1.01
N TYR A 24 6.15 -8.92 -0.22
CA TYR A 24 7.53 -9.24 -0.58
C TYR A 24 8.55 -8.29 0.04
N ALA A 25 8.24 -6.98 0.07
CA ALA A 25 9.12 -6.01 0.69
C ALA A 25 9.23 -6.25 2.20
N ALA A 26 8.12 -6.57 2.87
CA ALA A 26 8.11 -6.86 4.29
C ALA A 26 8.91 -8.11 4.61
N ARG A 27 8.77 -9.16 3.79
CA ARG A 27 9.55 -10.39 3.97
C ARG A 27 11.04 -10.18 3.73
N ALA A 28 11.41 -9.18 2.94
CA ALA A 28 12.80 -8.79 2.75
C ALA A 28 13.31 -7.87 3.87
N ASN A 29 12.51 -7.67 4.91
CA ASN A 29 12.83 -6.84 6.08
C ASN A 29 13.03 -5.35 5.74
N LEU A 30 12.31 -4.86 4.74
CA LEU A 30 12.41 -3.46 4.32
C LEU A 30 11.42 -2.54 5.04
N LYS A 31 10.56 -3.09 5.87
CA LYS A 31 9.55 -2.35 6.66
C LYS A 31 8.76 -1.37 5.80
N PRO A 32 8.03 -1.88 4.78
CA PRO A 32 7.33 -1.00 3.85
C PRO A 32 6.16 -0.29 4.51
N VAL A 33 5.82 0.87 3.95
CA VAL A 33 4.62 1.62 4.30
C VAL A 33 3.73 1.66 3.06
N VAL A 34 2.47 1.26 3.19
CA VAL A 34 1.47 1.38 2.14
C VAL A 34 0.62 2.60 2.45
N ILE A 35 0.55 3.54 1.50
CA ILE A 35 -0.38 4.68 1.57
C ILE A 35 -1.53 4.35 0.62
N THR A 36 -2.74 4.25 1.16
CA THR A 36 -3.86 3.60 0.47
C THR A 36 -4.41 4.37 -0.73
N GLY A 37 -4.36 5.70 -0.70
CA GLY A 37 -5.04 6.52 -1.68
C GLY A 37 -6.50 6.76 -1.27
N MET A 38 -7.32 7.20 -2.24
CA MET A 38 -8.71 7.56 -1.96
C MET A 38 -9.58 6.34 -1.67
N GLU A 39 -9.31 5.22 -2.35
CA GLU A 39 -10.12 4.01 -2.22
C GLU A 39 -9.25 2.86 -1.71
N ALA A 40 -9.30 2.63 -0.40
CA ALA A 40 -8.59 1.50 0.20
C ALA A 40 -9.13 0.20 -0.40
N GLY A 41 -8.21 -0.68 -0.86
CA GLY A 41 -8.56 -1.92 -1.53
C GLY A 41 -8.75 -1.80 -3.05
N GLY A 42 -8.81 -0.57 -3.57
CA GLY A 42 -8.90 -0.32 -5.01
C GLY A 42 -10.20 -0.81 -5.63
N GLN A 43 -10.15 -1.13 -6.92
CA GLN A 43 -11.33 -1.52 -7.68
C GLN A 43 -11.97 -2.82 -7.21
N LEU A 44 -11.23 -3.71 -6.58
CA LEU A 44 -11.78 -4.98 -6.11
C LEU A 44 -12.75 -4.80 -4.94
N MET A 45 -12.76 -3.63 -4.28
CA MET A 45 -13.75 -3.34 -3.24
C MET A 45 -15.15 -3.17 -3.80
N THR A 46 -15.29 -2.85 -5.09
CA THR A 46 -16.58 -2.73 -5.77
C THR A 46 -16.92 -3.96 -6.60
N THR A 47 -16.01 -4.92 -6.68
CA THR A 47 -16.20 -6.17 -7.42
C THR A 47 -16.77 -7.22 -6.49
N THR A 48 -17.79 -7.96 -6.95
CA THR A 48 -18.40 -8.99 -6.12
C THR A 48 -17.58 -10.28 -6.18
N GLU A 49 -17.52 -10.94 -7.33
CA GLU A 49 -16.89 -12.24 -7.44
C GLU A 49 -15.59 -12.16 -8.27
N VAL A 50 -14.53 -12.73 -7.74
CA VAL A 50 -13.23 -12.82 -8.42
C VAL A 50 -12.93 -14.29 -8.68
N ASP A 51 -12.91 -14.67 -9.95
CA ASP A 51 -12.72 -16.07 -10.37
C ASP A 51 -11.31 -16.39 -10.84
N ASN A 52 -10.53 -15.36 -11.09
CA ASN A 52 -9.19 -15.52 -11.69
C ASN A 52 -8.06 -15.31 -10.69
N TRP A 53 -8.33 -15.37 -9.39
CA TRP A 53 -7.29 -15.28 -8.39
C TRP A 53 -6.71 -16.65 -8.09
N PRO A 54 -5.42 -16.88 -8.37
CA PRO A 54 -4.81 -18.19 -8.08
C PRO A 54 -4.84 -18.46 -6.57
N GLY A 55 -5.28 -19.65 -6.20
CA GLY A 55 -5.43 -20.03 -4.81
C GLY A 55 -6.85 -19.92 -4.28
N ALA A 56 -7.75 -19.29 -5.02
CA ALA A 56 -9.17 -19.25 -4.70
C ALA A 56 -9.93 -20.16 -5.69
N ALA A 57 -9.90 -21.46 -5.43
CA ALA A 57 -10.40 -22.46 -6.38
C ALA A 57 -11.88 -22.30 -6.71
N GLU A 58 -12.68 -21.82 -5.76
CA GLU A 58 -14.11 -21.63 -5.90
C GLU A 58 -14.52 -20.17 -6.03
N GLY A 59 -13.54 -19.29 -6.32
CA GLY A 59 -13.76 -17.86 -6.36
C GLY A 59 -13.68 -17.22 -4.98
N ILE A 60 -13.62 -15.90 -4.95
CA ILE A 60 -13.60 -15.13 -3.70
C ILE A 60 -14.24 -13.77 -3.97
N GLN A 61 -14.92 -13.22 -2.96
CA GLN A 61 -15.44 -11.86 -3.05
C GLN A 61 -14.29 -10.84 -3.04
N GLY A 62 -14.38 -9.80 -3.89
CA GLY A 62 -13.33 -8.80 -4.00
C GLY A 62 -12.92 -8.18 -2.67
N PRO A 63 -13.88 -7.67 -1.86
CA PRO A 63 -13.54 -7.12 -0.55
C PRO A 63 -12.86 -8.12 0.40
N ASP A 64 -13.29 -9.37 0.38
CA ASP A 64 -12.69 -10.42 1.20
C ASP A 64 -11.25 -10.70 0.79
N LEU A 65 -11.00 -10.71 -0.53
CA LEU A 65 -9.65 -10.89 -1.04
C LEU A 65 -8.73 -9.74 -0.58
N MET A 66 -9.23 -8.50 -0.67
CA MET A 66 -8.43 -7.35 -0.25
C MET A 66 -8.15 -7.38 1.25
N GLU A 67 -9.13 -7.79 2.05
CA GLU A 67 -8.92 -7.93 3.49
C GLU A 67 -7.86 -8.98 3.81
N GLN A 68 -7.90 -10.13 3.13
CA GLN A 68 -6.90 -11.18 3.33
C GLN A 68 -5.51 -10.72 2.94
N MET A 69 -5.37 -10.02 1.81
CA MET A 69 -4.08 -9.52 1.34
C MET A 69 -3.51 -8.47 2.30
N GLN A 70 -4.34 -7.57 2.80
CA GLN A 70 -3.91 -6.58 3.77
C GLN A 70 -3.44 -7.25 5.07
N LYS A 71 -4.19 -8.18 5.59
CA LYS A 71 -3.81 -8.93 6.80
C LYS A 71 -2.50 -9.67 6.61
N GLN A 72 -2.28 -10.25 5.45
CA GLN A 72 -1.03 -10.94 5.15
C GLN A 72 0.14 -9.97 5.15
N ALA A 73 0.00 -8.81 4.50
CA ALA A 73 1.05 -7.78 4.49
C ALA A 73 1.34 -7.27 5.90
N GLU A 74 0.29 -7.01 6.70
CA GLU A 74 0.45 -6.53 8.06
C GLU A 74 1.10 -7.58 8.96
N ARG A 75 0.82 -8.86 8.73
CA ARG A 75 1.44 -9.94 9.49
C ARG A 75 2.97 -9.94 9.37
N PHE A 76 3.49 -9.50 8.22
CA PHE A 76 4.93 -9.41 8.00
C PHE A 76 5.52 -8.05 8.38
N GLY A 77 4.72 -7.15 8.94
CA GLY A 77 5.20 -5.88 9.46
C GLY A 77 4.96 -4.67 8.58
N THR A 78 4.11 -4.77 7.56
CA THR A 78 3.73 -3.62 6.75
C THR A 78 2.91 -2.64 7.57
N GLN A 79 3.28 -1.35 7.52
CA GLN A 79 2.47 -0.28 8.09
C GLN A 79 1.52 0.24 7.02
N VAL A 80 0.26 0.44 7.40
CA VAL A 80 -0.78 0.95 6.50
C VAL A 80 -1.18 2.35 6.93
N VAL A 81 -1.14 3.29 5.99
CA VAL A 81 -1.53 4.68 6.21
C VAL A 81 -2.71 4.99 5.31
N TYR A 82 -3.84 5.36 5.92
CA TYR A 82 -5.08 5.69 5.19
C TYR A 82 -5.06 7.17 4.84
N ASP A 83 -4.43 7.50 3.73
CA ASP A 83 -4.23 8.87 3.29
C ASP A 83 -4.04 8.88 1.77
N LEU A 84 -4.02 10.07 1.19
CA LEU A 84 -3.80 10.30 -0.23
C LEU A 84 -2.54 11.13 -0.41
N VAL A 85 -1.61 10.64 -1.23
CA VAL A 85 -0.43 11.42 -1.62
C VAL A 85 -0.86 12.41 -2.70
N LYS A 86 -0.65 13.69 -2.44
CA LYS A 86 -1.00 14.75 -3.38
C LYS A 86 0.19 15.33 -4.12
N ASP A 87 1.40 15.10 -3.63
CA ASP A 87 2.59 15.65 -4.25
C ASP A 87 3.81 14.79 -3.95
N VAL A 88 4.67 14.59 -4.95
CA VAL A 88 5.91 13.82 -4.81
C VAL A 88 7.06 14.63 -5.41
N ASP A 89 8.12 14.78 -4.63
CA ASP A 89 9.34 15.45 -5.08
C ASP A 89 10.43 14.41 -5.32
N PHE A 90 10.81 14.24 -6.57
CA PHE A 90 11.85 13.30 -7.01
C PHE A 90 13.21 13.98 -7.23
N SER A 91 13.35 15.26 -6.90
CA SER A 91 14.57 16.03 -7.25
C SER A 91 15.81 15.54 -6.50
N SER A 92 15.64 14.89 -5.36
CA SER A 92 16.76 14.35 -4.59
C SER A 92 16.31 13.10 -3.83
N ARG A 93 17.26 12.36 -3.28
CA ARG A 93 16.96 11.25 -2.37
C ARG A 93 17.32 11.65 -0.95
N PRO A 94 16.50 11.25 0.04
CA PRO A 94 15.26 10.48 -0.11
C PRO A 94 14.17 11.28 -0.83
N PHE A 95 13.29 10.57 -1.53
CA PHE A 95 12.13 11.19 -2.18
C PHE A 95 11.17 11.71 -1.10
N LYS A 96 10.51 12.83 -1.40
CA LYS A 96 9.59 13.45 -0.46
C LYS A 96 8.17 13.42 -0.97
N LEU A 97 7.26 12.93 -0.11
CA LEU A 97 5.83 12.87 -0.42
C LEU A 97 5.06 13.73 0.58
N THR A 98 4.07 14.45 0.07
CA THR A 98 3.16 15.23 0.91
C THR A 98 1.76 14.66 0.77
N THR A 99 1.10 14.41 1.91
CA THR A 99 -0.22 13.81 1.92
C THR A 99 -1.31 14.87 2.03
N ASP A 100 -2.54 14.46 1.72
CA ASP A 100 -3.71 15.34 1.79
C ASP A 100 -3.99 15.80 3.23
N LEU A 101 -3.66 14.99 4.22
CA LEU A 101 -3.80 15.34 5.64
C LEU A 101 -2.67 16.25 6.13
N GLY A 102 -1.70 16.57 5.30
CA GLY A 102 -0.62 17.50 5.62
C GLY A 102 0.64 16.85 6.16
N ASP A 103 0.71 15.53 6.20
CA ASP A 103 1.91 14.84 6.64
C ASP A 103 2.96 14.80 5.54
N VAL A 104 4.22 14.76 5.94
CA VAL A 104 5.35 14.62 5.03
C VAL A 104 6.01 13.26 5.27
N TRP A 105 6.22 12.52 4.20
CA TRP A 105 6.94 11.25 4.21
C TRP A 105 8.16 11.35 3.33
N THR A 106 9.22 10.68 3.75
CA THR A 106 10.40 10.47 2.89
C THR A 106 10.63 8.98 2.71
N CYS A 107 11.19 8.62 1.56
CA CYS A 107 11.50 7.22 1.28
C CYS A 107 12.74 7.11 0.39
N ASN A 108 13.42 5.98 0.49
CA ASN A 108 14.56 5.68 -0.38
C ASN A 108 14.10 5.11 -1.72
N ALA A 109 12.99 4.37 -1.72
CA ALA A 109 12.40 3.80 -2.92
C ALA A 109 10.87 3.95 -2.87
N LEU A 110 10.27 4.18 -4.04
CA LEU A 110 8.84 4.36 -4.19
C LEU A 110 8.32 3.39 -5.24
N ILE A 111 7.25 2.66 -4.89
CA ILE A 111 6.52 1.79 -5.82
C ILE A 111 5.14 2.39 -6.01
N ALA A 112 4.80 2.68 -7.24
CA ALA A 112 3.50 3.29 -7.58
C ALA A 112 2.61 2.32 -8.33
#